data_667601724d8df5ffcb54a836c2330e0d
#
_entry.id   667601724d8df5ffcb54a836c2330e0d
#
_cell.length_a   1.000
_cell.length_b   1.000
_cell.length_c   1.000
_cell.angle_alpha   90.00
_cell.angle_beta   90.00
_cell.angle_gamma   90.00
#
_symmetry.space_group_name_H-M   'P 1'
#
loop_
_entity.id
_entity.type
_entity.pdbx_description
1 polymer ?
#
loop_
_entity_poly.entity_id
_entity_poly.type
_entity_poly.pdbx_seq_one_letter_code
_entity_poly.pdbx_strand_id
1 'polypeptide(L)'
;MDCQKKRTVSVYTDVDKELFLQDIYPLRRPAVLKGVQLGGCTEKWSVDYLATKGADRDVKVHVSSVPQMDFLRKNFLYRSLPFDVFVKRAAEAKHDEYFISEVNSNCFVFN
;
A
#
# COMPACT_ATOMS: atom_id res chain seq x y z
N MET A 1 5.90 25.62 17.80
CA MET A 1 5.44 25.05 16.53
C MET A 1 4.76 23.72 16.83
N ASP A 2 3.45 23.66 16.67
CA ASP A 2 2.67 22.51 17.10
C ASP A 2 2.49 21.53 15.93
N CYS A 3 3.58 20.82 15.57
CA CYS A 3 3.58 19.82 14.52
C CYS A 3 2.80 18.54 14.89
N GLN A 4 2.29 18.49 16.12
CA GLN A 4 1.65 17.29 16.65
C GLN A 4 0.13 17.40 16.79
N LYS A 5 -0.48 18.47 16.32
CA LYS A 5 -1.93 18.60 16.37
C LYS A 5 -2.60 17.59 15.43
N LYS A 6 -3.07 16.52 16.00
CA LYS A 6 -3.84 15.51 15.26
C LYS A 6 -5.14 16.12 14.74
N ARG A 7 -5.40 15.95 13.45
CA ARG A 7 -6.65 16.34 12.83
C ARG A 7 -7.45 15.09 12.48
N THR A 8 -8.75 15.16 12.66
CA THR A 8 -9.64 14.08 12.26
C THR A 8 -9.73 14.02 10.74
N VAL A 9 -9.55 12.83 10.18
CA VAL A 9 -9.73 12.59 8.75
C VAL A 9 -11.23 12.47 8.46
N SER A 10 -11.72 13.20 7.46
CA SER A 10 -13.12 13.14 7.04
C SER A 10 -13.47 11.78 6.45
N VAL A 11 -14.65 11.28 6.80
CA VAL A 11 -15.18 10.00 6.32
C VAL A 11 -16.41 10.27 5.47
N TYR A 12 -16.44 9.73 4.26
CA TYR A 12 -17.56 9.85 3.32
C TYR A 12 -18.10 8.46 3.01
N THR A 13 -19.42 8.34 2.90
CA THR A 13 -20.10 7.08 2.60
C THR A 13 -20.87 7.21 1.29
N ASP A 14 -20.89 6.14 0.49
CA ASP A 14 -21.64 6.07 -0.78
C ASP A 14 -21.26 7.20 -1.75
N VAL A 15 -19.97 7.41 -1.90
CA VAL A 15 -19.41 8.45 -2.78
C VAL A 15 -19.44 7.98 -4.23
N ASP A 16 -20.10 8.76 -5.09
CA ASP A 16 -20.05 8.58 -6.53
C ASP A 16 -18.98 9.49 -7.15
N LYS A 17 -18.79 9.36 -8.45
CA LYS A 17 -17.79 10.15 -9.19
C LYS A 17 -18.03 11.65 -9.09
N GLU A 18 -19.29 12.06 -9.21
CA GLU A 18 -19.64 13.48 -9.19
C GLU A 18 -19.40 14.10 -7.81
N LEU A 19 -19.85 13.45 -6.75
CA LEU A 19 -19.59 13.89 -5.39
C LEU A 19 -18.10 14.00 -5.11
N PHE A 20 -17.32 13.00 -5.53
CA PHE A 20 -15.88 13.00 -5.36
C PHE A 20 -15.23 14.20 -6.05
N LEU A 21 -15.58 14.45 -7.31
CA LEU A 21 -14.97 15.53 -8.11
C LEU A 21 -15.39 16.93 -7.64
N GLN A 22 -16.61 17.07 -7.13
CA GLN A 22 -17.15 18.37 -6.71
C GLN A 22 -16.79 18.74 -5.28
N ASP A 23 -16.91 17.78 -4.34
CA ASP A 23 -16.89 18.06 -2.90
C ASP A 23 -15.64 17.57 -2.19
N ILE A 24 -14.97 16.53 -2.71
CA ILE A 24 -13.84 15.90 -2.04
C ILE A 24 -12.50 16.27 -2.69
N TYR A 25 -12.38 16.03 -3.98
CA TYR A 25 -11.14 16.25 -4.73
C TYR A 25 -10.60 17.68 -4.62
N PRO A 26 -11.43 18.75 -4.72
CA PRO A 26 -10.93 20.11 -4.65
C PRO A 26 -10.32 20.49 -3.30
N LEU A 27 -10.72 19.83 -2.22
CA LEU A 27 -10.22 20.12 -0.88
C LEU A 27 -8.76 19.73 -0.69
N ARG A 28 -8.23 18.82 -1.51
CA ARG A 28 -6.85 18.34 -1.41
C ARG A 28 -6.46 17.89 -0.01
N ARG A 29 -7.34 17.18 0.66
CA ARG A 29 -7.18 16.65 2.01
C ARG A 29 -7.28 15.14 2.02
N PRO A 30 -6.62 14.43 2.95
CA PRO A 30 -6.87 13.01 3.14
C PRO A 30 -8.33 12.75 3.48
N ALA A 31 -8.88 11.69 2.94
CA ALA A 31 -10.26 11.31 3.17
C ALA A 31 -10.40 9.80 3.18
N VAL A 32 -11.34 9.29 3.97
CA VAL A 32 -11.74 7.89 3.97
C VAL A 32 -13.04 7.75 3.20
N LEU A 33 -13.06 6.89 2.20
CA LEU A 33 -14.25 6.62 1.39
C LEU A 33 -14.74 5.21 1.74
N LYS A 34 -15.94 5.12 2.29
CA LYS A 34 -16.59 3.85 2.62
C LYS A 34 -17.60 3.48 1.55
N GLY A 35 -17.74 2.18 1.30
CA GLY A 35 -18.71 1.66 0.34
C GLY A 35 -18.32 1.80 -1.12
N VAL A 36 -17.09 2.18 -1.42
CA VAL A 36 -16.60 2.26 -2.79
C VAL A 36 -16.35 0.86 -3.34
N GLN A 37 -16.87 0.60 -4.54
CA GLN A 37 -16.66 -0.66 -5.24
C GLN A 37 -15.35 -0.60 -6.04
N LEU A 38 -14.34 -1.34 -5.58
CA LEU A 38 -13.04 -1.40 -6.22
C LEU A 38 -12.87 -2.61 -7.16
N GLY A 39 -13.94 -3.40 -7.33
CA GLY A 39 -13.91 -4.61 -8.13
C GLY A 39 -13.60 -5.86 -7.32
N GLY A 40 -13.37 -6.98 -8.01
CA GLY A 40 -13.19 -8.29 -7.38
C GLY A 40 -11.94 -8.42 -6.51
N CYS A 41 -10.99 -7.51 -6.60
CA CYS A 41 -9.77 -7.54 -5.82
C CYS A 41 -10.03 -7.49 -4.30
N THR A 42 -11.05 -6.77 -3.86
CA THR A 42 -11.41 -6.66 -2.44
C THR A 42 -11.83 -7.99 -1.83
N GLU A 43 -12.33 -8.92 -2.65
CA GLU A 43 -12.77 -10.25 -2.21
C GLU A 43 -11.73 -11.33 -2.52
N LYS A 44 -11.03 -11.20 -3.65
CA LYS A 44 -10.11 -12.23 -4.15
C LYS A 44 -8.70 -12.12 -3.59
N TRP A 45 -8.22 -10.92 -3.29
CA TRP A 45 -6.85 -10.73 -2.85
C TRP A 45 -6.67 -11.22 -1.41
N SER A 46 -6.03 -12.35 -1.30
CA SER A 46 -5.51 -12.91 -0.06
C SER A 46 -4.00 -13.13 -0.21
N VAL A 47 -3.32 -13.43 0.88
CA VAL A 47 -1.89 -13.75 0.82
C VAL A 47 -1.63 -14.91 -0.13
N ASP A 48 -2.41 -15.98 -0.01
CA ASP A 48 -2.25 -17.16 -0.86
C ASP A 48 -2.58 -16.87 -2.33
N TYR A 49 -3.64 -16.11 -2.60
CA TYR A 49 -3.99 -15.72 -3.95
C TYR A 49 -2.89 -14.88 -4.61
N LEU A 50 -2.40 -13.85 -3.91
CA LEU A 50 -1.34 -12.99 -4.43
C LEU A 50 -0.02 -13.75 -4.62
N ALA A 51 0.34 -14.61 -3.68
CA ALA A 51 1.55 -15.44 -3.79
C ALA A 51 1.47 -16.39 -4.98
N THR A 52 0.30 -16.98 -5.25
CA THR A 52 0.10 -17.87 -6.39
C THR A 52 0.15 -17.10 -7.71
N LYS A 53 -0.48 -15.94 -7.81
CA LYS A 53 -0.53 -15.14 -9.03
C LYS A 53 0.79 -14.46 -9.37
N GLY A 54 1.49 -13.93 -8.39
CA GLY A 54 2.79 -13.31 -8.57
C GLY A 54 3.94 -14.31 -8.67
N ALA A 55 3.76 -15.47 -8.06
CA ALA A 55 4.70 -16.57 -8.05
C ALA A 55 6.14 -16.12 -7.74
N ASP A 56 7.11 -16.57 -8.52
CA ASP A 56 8.54 -16.34 -8.31
C ASP A 56 9.08 -15.09 -9.06
N ARG A 57 8.19 -14.20 -9.49
CA ARG A 57 8.64 -12.95 -10.15
C ARG A 57 9.46 -12.11 -9.18
N ASP A 58 10.62 -11.65 -9.63
CA ASP A 58 11.47 -10.79 -8.81
C ASP A 58 10.83 -9.42 -8.61
N VAL A 59 10.78 -8.99 -7.37
CA VAL A 59 10.40 -7.64 -6.99
C VAL A 59 11.52 -6.97 -6.22
N LYS A 60 11.76 -5.72 -6.53
CA LYS A 60 12.71 -4.90 -5.79
C LYS A 60 12.01 -4.29 -4.59
N VAL A 61 12.59 -4.50 -3.42
CA VAL A 61 12.01 -4.03 -2.16
C VAL A 61 13.00 -3.17 -1.39
N HIS A 62 12.46 -2.23 -0.65
CA HIS A 62 13.21 -1.51 0.38
C HIS A 62 13.08 -2.29 1.69
N VAL A 63 14.19 -2.54 2.34
CA VAL A 63 14.25 -3.34 3.56
C VAL A 63 14.85 -2.52 4.68
N SER A 64 14.17 -2.42 5.82
CA SER A 64 14.63 -1.70 7.00
C SER A 64 14.40 -2.53 8.25
N SER A 65 15.25 -2.34 9.26
CA SER A 65 15.08 -2.92 10.58
C SER A 65 14.04 -2.17 11.43
N VAL A 66 13.59 -1.00 10.98
CA VAL A 66 12.58 -0.19 11.66
C VAL A 66 11.41 0.12 10.73
N PRO A 67 10.18 0.27 11.25
CA PRO A 67 9.00 0.48 10.41
C PRO A 67 8.96 1.83 9.70
N GLN A 68 9.62 2.84 10.26
CA GLN A 68 9.67 4.18 9.64
C GLN A 68 10.89 4.26 8.71
N MET A 69 10.64 4.28 7.41
CA MET A 69 11.68 4.48 6.42
C MET A 69 11.90 5.97 6.15
N ASP A 70 13.15 6.39 6.23
CA ASP A 70 13.56 7.76 5.95
C ASP A 70 14.17 7.83 4.55
N PHE A 71 13.43 8.37 3.60
CA PHE A 71 13.85 8.46 2.20
C PHE A 71 14.88 9.57 1.96
N LEU A 72 15.06 10.48 2.89
CA LEU A 72 16.11 11.51 2.81
C LEU A 72 17.45 10.97 3.30
N ARG A 73 17.45 10.31 4.44
CA ARG A 73 18.67 9.74 5.06
C ARG A 73 18.94 8.30 4.68
N LYS A 74 17.96 7.65 4.04
CA LYS A 74 18.05 6.28 3.54
C LYS A 74 18.49 5.27 4.60
N ASN A 75 17.66 5.09 5.61
CA ASN A 75 17.85 4.09 6.65
C ASN A 75 17.41 2.68 6.22
N PHE A 76 17.39 2.40 4.94
CA PHE A 76 16.94 1.14 4.35
C PHE A 76 17.89 0.70 3.23
N LEU A 77 17.85 -0.59 2.94
CA LEU A 77 18.60 -1.21 1.86
C LEU A 77 17.64 -1.66 0.75
N TYR A 78 18.20 -1.93 -0.42
CA TYR A 78 17.47 -2.54 -1.53
C TYR A 78 17.75 -4.03 -1.58
N ARG A 79 16.73 -4.82 -1.85
CA ARG A 79 16.86 -6.27 -2.02
C ARG A 79 15.88 -6.73 -3.08
N SER A 80 16.27 -7.71 -3.90
CA SER A 80 15.34 -8.41 -4.79
C SER A 80 14.85 -9.68 -4.13
N LEU A 81 13.55 -9.90 -4.13
CA LEU A 81 12.92 -11.10 -3.59
C LEU A 81 11.90 -11.63 -4.60
N PRO A 82 11.67 -12.96 -4.63
CA PRO A 82 10.49 -13.48 -5.32
C PRO A 82 9.21 -12.91 -4.70
N PHE A 83 8.23 -12.62 -5.53
CA PHE A 83 6.99 -11.97 -5.07
C PHE A 83 6.24 -12.79 -4.02
N ASP A 84 6.17 -14.11 -4.18
CA ASP A 84 5.53 -15.00 -3.23
C ASP A 84 6.20 -14.95 -1.85
N VAL A 85 7.52 -14.90 -1.82
CA VAL A 85 8.30 -14.75 -0.58
C VAL A 85 8.02 -13.39 0.05
N PHE A 86 8.01 -12.33 -0.74
CA PHE A 86 7.72 -10.96 -0.27
C PHE A 86 6.34 -10.88 0.38
N VAL A 87 5.30 -11.38 -0.29
CA VAL A 87 3.92 -11.31 0.21
C VAL A 87 3.77 -12.11 1.52
N LYS A 88 4.35 -13.30 1.60
CA LYS A 88 4.28 -14.14 2.80
C LYS A 88 5.01 -13.51 3.98
N ARG A 89 6.18 -12.93 3.75
CA ARG A 89 6.92 -12.22 4.80
C ARG A 89 6.20 -10.97 5.28
N ALA A 90 5.61 -10.20 4.37
CA ALA A 90 4.84 -9.02 4.73
C ALA A 90 3.59 -9.35 5.57
N ALA A 91 3.06 -10.55 5.44
CA ALA A 91 1.88 -11.01 6.18
C ALA A 91 2.18 -11.61 7.55
N GLU A 92 3.44 -11.80 7.92
CA GLU A 92 3.82 -12.33 9.21
C GLU A 92 3.38 -11.40 10.35
N ALA A 93 2.97 -12.00 11.49
CA ALA A 93 2.49 -11.22 12.63
C ALA A 93 3.61 -10.45 13.36
N LYS A 94 4.83 -10.94 13.27
CA LYS A 94 6.01 -10.30 13.85
C LYS A 94 7.05 -10.05 12.77
N HIS A 95 7.64 -8.88 12.79
CA HIS A 95 8.61 -8.47 11.78
C HIS A 95 9.94 -8.10 12.43
N ASP A 96 11.01 -8.77 12.01
CA ASP A 96 12.38 -8.36 12.26
C ASP A 96 12.84 -7.36 11.19
N GLU A 97 12.27 -7.44 10.01
CA GLU A 97 12.52 -6.55 8.89
C GLU A 97 11.19 -6.03 8.32
N TYR A 98 11.20 -4.79 7.83
CA TYR A 98 10.05 -4.13 7.21
C TYR A 98 10.33 -3.91 5.74
N PHE A 99 9.30 -4.10 4.90
CA PHE A 99 9.44 -4.08 3.44
C PHE A 99 8.47 -3.09 2.81
N ILE A 100 8.96 -2.32 1.84
CA ILE A 100 8.13 -1.55 0.91
C ILE A 100 8.55 -1.96 -0.49
N SER A 101 7.60 -2.41 -1.31
CA SER A 101 7.90 -2.72 -2.70
C SER A 101 8.11 -1.44 -3.50
N GLU A 102 9.13 -1.44 -4.35
CA GLU A 102 9.29 -0.39 -5.34
C GLU A 102 8.27 -0.62 -6.45
N VAL A 103 7.36 0.34 -6.64
CA VAL A 103 6.42 0.30 -7.74
C VAL A 103 7.13 0.80 -8.98
N ASN A 104 7.65 -0.11 -9.78
CA ASN A 104 8.11 0.23 -11.12
C ASN A 104 6.92 0.42 -12.04
N SER A 105 7.02 1.39 -12.95
CA SER A 105 6.02 1.69 -13.97
C SER A 105 5.69 0.51 -14.91
N ASN A 106 6.45 -0.57 -14.83
CA ASN A 106 6.18 -1.85 -15.50
C ASN A 106 5.31 -2.77 -14.63
N CYS A 107 4.34 -2.18 -14.02
CA CYS A 107 3.46 -2.79 -13.04
C CYS A 107 2.89 -4.13 -13.46
N PHE A 108 2.82 -4.97 -12.48
CA PHE A 108 2.09 -6.23 -12.44
C PHE A 108 0.74 -6.11 -13.14
N VAL A 109 0.68 -6.55 -14.39
CA VAL A 109 -0.59 -6.85 -15.04
C VAL A 109 -0.93 -8.27 -14.62
N PHE A 110 -1.78 -8.38 -13.63
CA PHE A 110 -2.39 -9.67 -13.31
C PHE A 110 -3.49 -9.94 -14.35
N ASN A 111 -3.20 -10.82 -15.28
CA ASN A 111 -4.21 -11.34 -16.19
C ASN A 111 -5.09 -12.37 -15.47
#